data_d751ef605e4630260bc786a21138e7e6
#
_entry.id   d751ef605e4630260bc786a21138e7e6
#
_cell.length_a   1.000
_cell.length_b   1.000
_cell.length_c   1.000
_cell.angle_alpha   90.00
_cell.angle_beta   90.00
_cell.angle_gamma   90.00
#
_symmetry.space_group_name_H-M   'P 1'
#
loop_
_entity.id
_entity.type
_entity.pdbx_description
1 polymer ?
#
loop_
_entity_poly.entity_id
_entity_poly.type
_entity_poly.pdbx_seq_one_letter_code
_entity_poly.pdbx_strand_id
1 'polypeptide(L)'
;MKRFAIGSALLLLLPILAVVGLIVFGTSKPPAMMPSIANPFSLMDYSALPPLKQYQARDGARLSFRTYVAGGKQVAVLIHGSAGSSSDMHALAMALQRSGITVYAPDLRGHGANFPHGDIAYAGQLDDDMTDLLVQIKPAFPDAKWTLVGFSSGGGFALRVAADSPLGLSFDRYVLLSPYLRYDAPTLRTNAAKGPELKTNEGKSSGPAAEQTWAKAFTGRIIGLTILNRFGIHAFDGLPVVVFAVPSNVASATRSYSLRLQQNFEPHDDYLADIRAVSRPMRVFVGGADDLFIPEKMQEVFHSQRSDIPVTILPGLSHSDMVTSPESIQAVVATFQQ
;
A
#
# COMPACT_ATOMS: atom_id res chain seq x y z
N MET A 1 -11.53 46.18 32.02
CA MET A 1 -10.46 45.61 31.18
C MET A 1 -10.13 44.15 31.53
N LYS A 2 -9.93 43.71 32.78
CA LYS A 2 -9.58 42.29 33.13
C LYS A 2 -10.65 41.25 32.72
N ARG A 3 -11.95 41.55 32.78
CA ARG A 3 -13.04 40.62 32.41
C ARG A 3 -13.13 40.40 30.90
N PHE A 4 -12.77 41.40 30.06
CA PHE A 4 -12.74 41.27 28.60
C PHE A 4 -11.53 40.38 28.14
N ALA A 5 -10.38 40.50 28.79
CA ALA A 5 -9.19 39.71 28.49
C ALA A 5 -9.37 38.22 28.84
N ILE A 6 -10.12 37.91 29.92
CA ILE A 6 -10.41 36.53 30.33
C ILE A 6 -11.42 35.88 29.35
N GLY A 7 -12.41 36.61 28.87
CA GLY A 7 -13.39 36.11 27.89
C GLY A 7 -12.74 35.82 26.53
N SER A 8 -11.82 36.65 26.08
CA SER A 8 -11.07 36.44 24.82
C SER A 8 -10.08 35.28 24.88
N ALA A 9 -9.44 35.08 26.04
CA ALA A 9 -8.53 33.95 26.26
C ALA A 9 -9.30 32.60 26.32
N LEU A 10 -10.49 32.57 26.93
CA LEU A 10 -11.37 31.38 26.93
C LEU A 10 -11.86 31.03 25.52
N LEU A 11 -12.18 32.02 24.69
CA LEU A 11 -12.64 31.83 23.31
C LEU A 11 -11.56 31.19 22.42
N LEU A 12 -10.27 31.44 22.68
CA LEU A 12 -9.16 30.84 21.94
C LEU A 12 -8.75 29.46 22.49
N LEU A 13 -9.00 29.20 23.77
CA LEU A 13 -8.68 27.91 24.41
C LEU A 13 -9.60 26.78 23.97
N LEU A 14 -10.88 27.05 23.75
CA LEU A 14 -11.88 26.04 23.38
C LEU A 14 -11.53 25.31 22.06
N PRO A 15 -11.20 25.97 20.94
CA PRO A 15 -10.82 25.28 19.71
C PRO A 15 -9.51 24.48 19.86
N ILE A 16 -8.55 24.98 20.63
CA ILE A 16 -7.30 24.24 20.91
C ILE A 16 -7.59 22.96 21.67
N LEU A 17 -8.42 23.02 22.72
CA LEU A 17 -8.82 21.86 23.50
C LEU A 17 -9.64 20.87 22.65
N ALA A 18 -10.47 21.37 21.73
CA ALA A 18 -11.21 20.52 20.79
C ALA A 18 -10.26 19.75 19.84
N VAL A 19 -9.25 20.42 19.26
CA VAL A 19 -8.23 19.79 18.40
C VAL A 19 -7.44 18.76 19.20
N VAL A 20 -6.98 19.10 20.40
CA VAL A 20 -6.28 18.16 21.29
C VAL A 20 -7.17 16.97 21.62
N GLY A 21 -8.46 17.20 21.92
CA GLY A 21 -9.44 16.14 22.15
C GLY A 21 -9.60 15.20 20.96
N LEU A 22 -9.68 15.72 19.74
CA LEU A 22 -9.74 14.94 18.51
C LEU A 22 -8.47 14.07 18.34
N ILE A 23 -7.30 14.61 18.62
CA ILE A 23 -6.02 13.88 18.48
C ILE A 23 -5.88 12.79 19.53
N VAL A 24 -6.21 13.06 20.78
CA VAL A 24 -6.01 12.13 21.91
C VAL A 24 -7.06 11.03 21.92
N PHE A 25 -8.33 11.39 21.77
CA PHE A 25 -9.47 10.47 21.91
C PHE A 25 -10.00 9.95 20.58
N GLY A 26 -9.58 10.53 19.44
CA GLY A 26 -10.04 10.14 18.11
C GLY A 26 -9.38 8.85 17.58
N THR A 27 -9.22 7.83 18.45
CA THR A 27 -8.62 6.52 18.11
C THR A 27 -9.69 5.46 17.90
N SER A 28 -9.31 4.36 17.26
CA SER A 28 -10.17 3.20 17.04
C SER A 28 -9.45 1.90 17.47
N LYS A 29 -10.24 0.90 17.87
CA LYS A 29 -9.70 -0.44 18.10
C LYS A 29 -9.41 -1.13 16.78
N PRO A 30 -8.40 -2.04 16.72
CA PRO A 30 -8.17 -2.87 15.55
C PRO A 30 -9.45 -3.60 15.12
N PRO A 31 -9.73 -3.69 13.81
CA PRO A 31 -10.84 -4.48 13.32
C PRO A 31 -10.57 -5.98 13.54
N ALA A 32 -11.63 -6.79 13.43
CA ALA A 32 -11.49 -8.25 13.45
C ALA A 32 -10.68 -8.71 12.24
N MET A 33 -9.94 -9.80 12.41
CA MET A 33 -9.15 -10.39 11.33
C MET A 33 -10.06 -10.75 10.13
N MET A 34 -9.59 -10.46 8.92
CA MET A 34 -10.23 -10.88 7.67
C MET A 34 -9.53 -12.14 7.12
N PRO A 35 -10.16 -13.33 7.23
CA PRO A 35 -9.57 -14.58 6.75
C PRO A 35 -9.28 -14.56 5.25
N SER A 36 -10.11 -13.90 4.45
CA SER A 36 -9.92 -13.73 3.00
C SER A 36 -8.62 -13.02 2.63
N ILE A 37 -8.12 -12.14 3.49
CA ILE A 37 -6.85 -11.44 3.30
C ILE A 37 -5.69 -12.26 3.89
N ALA A 38 -5.86 -12.85 5.08
CA ALA A 38 -4.76 -13.48 5.80
C ALA A 38 -4.47 -14.93 5.34
N ASN A 39 -5.51 -15.72 5.03
CA ASN A 39 -5.35 -17.14 4.72
C ASN A 39 -4.51 -17.40 3.46
N PRO A 40 -4.65 -16.71 2.33
CA PRO A 40 -3.83 -16.97 1.15
C PRO A 40 -2.33 -16.92 1.46
N PHE A 41 -1.89 -15.93 2.24
CA PHE A 41 -0.49 -15.82 2.65
C PHE A 41 -0.05 -16.94 3.62
N SER A 42 -0.93 -17.38 4.52
CA SER A 42 -0.62 -18.46 5.46
C SER A 42 -0.47 -19.83 4.80
N LEU A 43 -1.03 -20.01 3.61
CA LEU A 43 -0.97 -21.26 2.83
C LEU A 43 0.22 -21.29 1.85
N MET A 44 0.97 -20.20 1.72
CA MET A 44 2.12 -20.14 0.81
C MET A 44 3.31 -20.96 1.32
N ASP A 45 4.03 -21.59 0.38
CA ASP A 45 5.30 -22.24 0.67
C ASP A 45 6.44 -21.20 0.70
N TYR A 46 6.99 -20.97 1.88
CA TYR A 46 8.13 -20.08 2.11
C TYR A 46 9.47 -20.82 2.23
N SER A 47 9.54 -22.12 1.94
CA SER A 47 10.76 -22.93 2.10
C SER A 47 11.94 -22.42 1.25
N ALA A 48 11.63 -21.83 0.08
CA ALA A 48 12.60 -21.25 -0.84
C ALA A 48 12.74 -19.72 -0.69
N LEU A 49 12.26 -19.14 0.42
CA LEU A 49 12.33 -17.69 0.64
C LEU A 49 13.80 -17.23 0.78
N PRO A 50 14.33 -16.36 -0.11
CA PRO A 50 15.71 -15.89 -0.01
C PRO A 50 15.96 -15.12 1.29
N PRO A 51 17.21 -15.17 1.82
CA PRO A 51 17.57 -14.36 2.98
C PRO A 51 17.46 -12.87 2.67
N LEU A 52 17.22 -12.07 3.69
CA LEU A 52 17.24 -10.63 3.61
C LEU A 52 18.66 -10.12 3.36
N LYS A 53 18.78 -9.20 2.42
CA LYS A 53 19.94 -8.33 2.20
C LYS A 53 19.61 -6.92 2.66
N GLN A 54 20.59 -6.05 2.73
CA GLN A 54 20.40 -4.67 3.14
C GLN A 54 21.06 -3.70 2.16
N TYR A 55 20.45 -2.54 2.00
CA TYR A 55 21.03 -1.38 1.36
C TYR A 55 21.05 -0.20 2.35
N GLN A 56 21.90 0.78 2.10
CA GLN A 56 22.01 1.96 2.93
C GLN A 56 21.22 3.10 2.29
N ALA A 57 20.24 3.62 3.00
CA ALA A 57 19.52 4.82 2.62
C ALA A 57 20.38 6.07 2.91
N ARG A 58 20.05 7.21 2.28
CA ARG A 58 20.76 8.50 2.39
C ARG A 58 20.84 9.04 3.81
N ASP A 59 19.91 8.67 4.68
CA ASP A 59 19.90 9.02 6.10
C ASP A 59 20.75 8.08 6.97
N GLY A 60 21.43 7.11 6.35
CA GLY A 60 22.28 6.11 7.02
C GLY A 60 21.54 4.88 7.51
N ALA A 61 20.21 4.82 7.39
CA ALA A 61 19.44 3.64 7.77
C ALA A 61 19.77 2.44 6.87
N ARG A 62 19.78 1.23 7.46
CA ARG A 62 19.92 -0.02 6.71
C ARG A 62 18.54 -0.61 6.47
N LEU A 63 18.13 -0.61 5.19
CA LEU A 63 16.83 -1.12 4.77
C LEU A 63 16.96 -2.47 4.08
N SER A 64 16.03 -3.36 4.37
CA SER A 64 16.07 -4.77 3.99
C SER A 64 15.35 -5.01 2.66
N PHE A 65 15.85 -5.98 1.89
CA PHE A 65 15.19 -6.46 0.67
C PHE A 65 15.54 -7.93 0.40
N ARG A 66 14.74 -8.60 -0.42
CA ARG A 66 15.04 -9.94 -0.97
C ARG A 66 15.39 -9.83 -2.44
N THR A 67 16.24 -10.75 -2.92
CA THR A 67 16.62 -10.81 -4.33
C THR A 67 16.43 -12.21 -4.87
N TYR A 68 15.80 -12.30 -6.05
CA TYR A 68 15.62 -13.52 -6.82
C TYR A 68 16.37 -13.32 -8.14
N VAL A 69 17.60 -13.84 -8.20
CA VAL A 69 18.51 -13.59 -9.33
C VAL A 69 18.17 -14.50 -10.49
N ALA A 70 18.12 -13.94 -11.71
CA ALA A 70 17.96 -14.64 -12.98
C ALA A 70 18.94 -14.10 -14.03
N GLY A 71 19.06 -14.79 -15.15
CA GLY A 71 20.06 -14.47 -16.20
C GLY A 71 19.55 -13.56 -17.33
N GLY A 72 18.31 -13.08 -17.26
CA GLY A 72 17.72 -12.24 -18.31
C GLY A 72 18.08 -10.76 -18.22
N LYS A 73 17.64 -9.99 -19.21
CA LYS A 73 17.84 -8.53 -19.29
C LYS A 73 16.65 -7.74 -18.75
N GLN A 74 15.81 -8.36 -17.91
CA GLN A 74 14.69 -7.69 -17.27
C GLN A 74 14.83 -7.76 -15.76
N VAL A 75 14.51 -6.67 -15.10
CA VAL A 75 14.52 -6.55 -13.64
C VAL A 75 13.17 -6.02 -13.17
N ALA A 76 12.61 -6.63 -12.15
CA ALA A 76 11.39 -6.18 -11.50
C ALA A 76 11.68 -5.75 -10.06
N VAL A 77 11.08 -4.64 -9.64
CA VAL A 77 10.99 -4.27 -8.22
C VAL A 77 9.55 -4.53 -7.78
N LEU A 78 9.35 -5.35 -6.73
CA LEU A 78 8.02 -5.73 -6.25
C LEU A 78 7.74 -5.07 -4.91
N ILE A 79 6.68 -4.27 -4.84
CA ILE A 79 6.24 -3.56 -3.64
C ILE A 79 5.03 -4.26 -3.04
N HIS A 80 5.17 -4.67 -1.76
CA HIS A 80 4.12 -5.34 -0.99
C HIS A 80 2.93 -4.42 -0.66
N GLY A 81 1.82 -4.99 -0.20
CA GLY A 81 0.65 -4.27 0.29
C GLY A 81 0.81 -3.71 1.70
N SER A 82 -0.25 -3.04 2.19
CA SER A 82 -0.31 -2.51 3.55
C SER A 82 -0.12 -3.61 4.59
N ALA A 83 0.55 -3.26 5.69
CA ALA A 83 0.90 -4.15 6.80
C ALA A 83 1.85 -5.31 6.45
N GLY A 84 2.19 -5.51 5.18
CA GLY A 84 2.96 -6.62 4.66
C GLY A 84 4.48 -6.44 4.67
N SER A 85 5.16 -7.29 3.91
CA SER A 85 6.61 -7.30 3.76
C SER A 85 7.00 -7.94 2.42
N SER A 86 8.30 -7.95 2.11
CA SER A 86 8.84 -8.61 0.91
C SER A 86 8.46 -10.10 0.79
N SER A 87 8.15 -10.78 1.91
CA SER A 87 7.72 -12.18 1.89
C SER A 87 6.37 -12.37 1.18
N ASP A 88 5.49 -11.40 1.24
CA ASP A 88 4.16 -11.50 0.62
C ASP A 88 4.23 -11.55 -0.91
N MET A 89 5.33 -11.04 -1.46
CA MET A 89 5.61 -11.05 -2.90
C MET A 89 6.32 -12.34 -3.38
N HIS A 90 6.56 -13.32 -2.48
CA HIS A 90 7.41 -14.49 -2.75
C HIS A 90 6.95 -15.32 -3.94
N ALA A 91 5.67 -15.68 -4.01
CA ALA A 91 5.16 -16.53 -5.10
C ALA A 91 5.31 -15.87 -6.47
N LEU A 92 4.96 -14.59 -6.56
CA LEU A 92 5.13 -13.80 -7.78
C LEU A 92 6.62 -13.65 -8.14
N ALA A 93 7.48 -13.35 -7.16
CA ALA A 93 8.91 -13.20 -7.35
C ALA A 93 9.56 -14.48 -7.88
N MET A 94 9.19 -15.64 -7.33
CA MET A 94 9.66 -16.95 -7.80
C MET A 94 9.22 -17.25 -9.22
N ALA A 95 7.99 -16.89 -9.58
CA ALA A 95 7.49 -17.11 -10.95
C ALA A 95 8.22 -16.23 -11.98
N LEU A 96 8.45 -14.96 -11.65
CA LEU A 96 9.23 -14.04 -12.47
C LEU A 96 10.68 -14.53 -12.62
N GLN A 97 11.30 -14.96 -11.53
CA GLN A 97 12.66 -15.53 -11.56
C GLN A 97 12.74 -16.75 -12.49
N ARG A 98 11.80 -17.69 -12.40
CA ARG A 98 11.72 -18.86 -13.29
C ARG A 98 11.54 -18.47 -14.76
N SER A 99 10.96 -17.30 -15.02
CA SER A 99 10.80 -16.72 -16.37
C SER A 99 12.00 -15.88 -16.82
N GLY A 100 13.12 -15.93 -16.08
CA GLY A 100 14.36 -15.23 -16.47
C GLY A 100 14.44 -13.77 -16.00
N ILE A 101 13.54 -13.32 -15.14
CA ILE A 101 13.46 -11.93 -14.66
C ILE A 101 14.09 -11.86 -13.27
N THR A 102 15.11 -11.02 -13.10
CA THR A 102 15.68 -10.75 -11.79
C THR A 102 14.71 -9.88 -10.98
N VAL A 103 14.47 -10.25 -9.71
CA VAL A 103 13.52 -9.57 -8.84
C VAL A 103 14.20 -9.01 -7.60
N TYR A 104 13.84 -7.78 -7.26
CA TYR A 104 14.11 -7.14 -5.98
C TYR A 104 12.78 -6.87 -5.27
N ALA A 105 12.63 -7.37 -4.05
CA ALA A 105 11.45 -7.15 -3.22
C ALA A 105 11.91 -6.47 -1.92
N PRO A 106 11.83 -5.13 -1.79
CA PRO A 106 12.15 -4.46 -0.54
C PRO A 106 11.07 -4.66 0.50
N ASP A 107 11.48 -4.73 1.77
CA ASP A 107 10.64 -4.31 2.86
C ASP A 107 10.65 -2.78 2.86
N LEU A 108 9.53 -2.11 2.66
CA LEU A 108 9.51 -0.65 2.74
C LEU A 108 9.82 -0.18 4.17
N ARG A 109 10.32 1.04 4.31
CA ARG A 109 10.54 1.62 5.64
C ARG A 109 9.26 1.56 6.47
N GLY A 110 9.40 1.19 7.75
CA GLY A 110 8.25 0.97 8.63
C GLY A 110 7.55 -0.37 8.47
N HIS A 111 8.11 -1.30 7.66
CA HIS A 111 7.55 -2.62 7.39
C HIS A 111 8.58 -3.74 7.49
N GLY A 112 8.08 -4.98 7.64
CA GLY A 112 8.90 -6.18 7.60
C GLY A 112 10.04 -6.18 8.62
N ALA A 113 11.29 -6.22 8.15
CA ALA A 113 12.48 -6.16 8.99
C ALA A 113 12.95 -4.72 9.30
N ASN A 114 12.27 -3.70 8.77
CA ASN A 114 12.68 -2.29 8.93
C ASN A 114 11.92 -1.60 10.06
N PHE A 115 12.52 -1.56 11.24
CA PHE A 115 11.98 -0.92 12.43
C PHE A 115 12.37 0.57 12.52
N PRO A 116 11.56 1.42 13.20
CA PRO A 116 10.27 1.10 13.84
C PRO A 116 9.16 0.86 12.83
N HIS A 117 8.21 -0.03 13.16
CA HIS A 117 7.05 -0.28 12.29
C HIS A 117 6.05 0.86 12.31
N GLY A 118 5.45 1.10 11.14
CA GLY A 118 4.29 1.97 10.99
C GLY A 118 4.60 3.46 10.94
N ASP A 119 5.87 3.84 10.81
CA ASP A 119 6.26 5.25 10.74
C ASP A 119 7.45 5.48 9.81
N ILE A 120 7.59 6.72 9.35
CA ILE A 120 8.71 7.27 8.59
C ILE A 120 9.13 8.60 9.21
N ALA A 121 10.30 9.15 8.86
CA ALA A 121 10.77 10.39 9.46
C ALA A 121 10.11 11.65 8.86
N TYR A 122 9.85 11.64 7.56
CA TYR A 122 9.28 12.79 6.82
C TYR A 122 8.47 12.34 5.61
N ALA A 123 7.57 13.20 5.11
CA ALA A 123 6.81 12.96 3.88
C ALA A 123 7.76 12.91 2.66
N GLY A 124 7.59 11.91 1.79
CA GLY A 124 8.48 11.66 0.65
C GLY A 124 9.64 10.70 0.95
N GLN A 125 9.78 10.21 2.19
CA GLN A 125 10.90 9.33 2.54
C GLN A 125 10.85 7.97 1.82
N LEU A 126 9.69 7.44 1.48
CA LEU A 126 9.61 6.20 0.70
C LEU A 126 10.07 6.42 -0.74
N ASP A 127 9.83 7.60 -1.30
CA ASP A 127 10.31 7.97 -2.64
C ASP A 127 11.84 8.09 -2.65
N ASP A 128 12.41 8.67 -1.60
CA ASP A 128 13.85 8.76 -1.37
C ASP A 128 14.48 7.38 -1.17
N ASP A 129 13.88 6.50 -0.35
CA ASP A 129 14.35 5.13 -0.13
C ASP A 129 14.33 4.30 -1.42
N MET A 130 13.30 4.48 -2.27
CA MET A 130 13.23 3.84 -3.59
C MET A 130 14.36 4.32 -4.50
N THR A 131 14.63 5.63 -4.50
CA THR A 131 15.74 6.22 -5.25
C THR A 131 17.07 5.63 -4.79
N ASP A 132 17.30 5.55 -3.47
CA ASP A 132 18.53 5.02 -2.88
C ASP A 132 18.73 3.52 -3.18
N LEU A 133 17.65 2.73 -3.17
CA LEU A 133 17.68 1.34 -3.62
C LEU A 133 18.12 1.26 -5.09
N LEU A 134 17.48 2.03 -5.97
CA LEU A 134 17.78 2.01 -7.41
C LEU A 134 19.22 2.43 -7.70
N VAL A 135 19.75 3.43 -7.01
CA VAL A 135 21.15 3.86 -7.15
C VAL A 135 22.11 2.71 -6.87
N GLN A 136 21.80 1.83 -5.91
CA GLN A 136 22.67 0.72 -5.55
C GLN A 136 22.50 -0.51 -6.46
N ILE A 137 21.30 -0.78 -6.98
CA ILE A 137 21.07 -2.01 -7.74
C ILE A 137 21.19 -1.83 -9.26
N LYS A 138 20.86 -0.66 -9.81
CA LYS A 138 20.90 -0.42 -11.26
C LYS A 138 22.28 -0.58 -11.90
N PRO A 139 23.40 -0.21 -11.27
CA PRO A 139 24.71 -0.38 -11.86
C PRO A 139 25.08 -1.83 -12.21
N ALA A 140 24.48 -2.82 -11.55
CA ALA A 140 24.66 -4.23 -11.88
C ALA A 140 23.91 -4.66 -13.15
N PHE A 141 23.01 -3.83 -13.69
CA PHE A 141 22.14 -4.15 -14.82
C PHE A 141 22.00 -2.95 -15.78
N PRO A 142 23.09 -2.46 -16.40
CA PRO A 142 23.09 -1.21 -17.16
C PRO A 142 22.13 -1.22 -18.36
N ASP A 143 21.94 -2.40 -18.99
CA ASP A 143 21.11 -2.57 -20.19
C ASP A 143 19.75 -3.21 -19.90
N ALA A 144 19.36 -3.34 -18.63
CA ALA A 144 18.13 -4.02 -18.28
C ALA A 144 16.90 -3.13 -18.49
N LYS A 145 15.77 -3.78 -18.80
CA LYS A 145 14.44 -3.17 -18.72
C LYS A 145 13.89 -3.30 -17.31
N TRP A 146 13.48 -2.19 -16.72
CA TRP A 146 13.04 -2.10 -15.34
C TRP A 146 11.51 -1.98 -15.24
N THR A 147 10.91 -2.83 -14.42
CA THR A 147 9.47 -2.80 -14.16
C THR A 147 9.22 -2.61 -12.65
N LEU A 148 8.38 -1.65 -12.29
CA LEU A 148 7.85 -1.55 -10.93
C LEU A 148 6.50 -2.25 -10.87
N VAL A 149 6.37 -3.20 -9.96
CA VAL A 149 5.12 -3.93 -9.68
C VAL A 149 4.69 -3.60 -8.26
N GLY A 150 3.46 -3.15 -8.09
CA GLY A 150 2.93 -2.83 -6.76
C GLY A 150 1.62 -3.53 -6.48
N PHE A 151 1.48 -4.08 -5.27
CA PHE A 151 0.26 -4.72 -4.80
C PHE A 151 -0.45 -3.86 -3.76
N SER A 152 -1.77 -3.67 -3.89
CA SER A 152 -2.60 -2.95 -2.91
C SER A 152 -2.05 -1.54 -2.63
N SER A 153 -1.69 -1.18 -1.40
CA SER A 153 -1.00 0.09 -1.10
C SER A 153 0.31 0.25 -1.86
N GLY A 154 1.05 -0.85 -2.08
CA GLY A 154 2.23 -0.84 -2.96
C GLY A 154 1.89 -0.50 -4.41
N GLY A 155 0.67 -0.86 -4.88
CA GLY A 155 0.13 -0.43 -6.17
C GLY A 155 -0.15 1.07 -6.22
N GLY A 156 -0.71 1.62 -5.15
CA GLY A 156 -0.90 3.06 -4.98
C GLY A 156 0.43 3.82 -4.96
N PHE A 157 1.43 3.31 -4.22
CA PHE A 157 2.78 3.85 -4.22
C PHE A 157 3.45 3.75 -5.60
N ALA A 158 3.26 2.64 -6.33
CA ALA A 158 3.79 2.49 -7.68
C ALA A 158 3.15 3.50 -8.66
N LEU A 159 1.86 3.84 -8.49
CA LEU A 159 1.20 4.91 -9.25
C LEU A 159 1.81 6.28 -8.91
N ARG A 160 2.03 6.58 -7.62
CA ARG A 160 2.71 7.78 -7.14
C ARG A 160 4.09 7.91 -7.80
N VAL A 161 4.91 6.86 -7.77
CA VAL A 161 6.23 6.83 -8.41
C VAL A 161 6.11 7.04 -9.91
N ALA A 162 5.12 6.44 -10.59
CA ALA A 162 4.93 6.57 -12.03
C ALA A 162 4.55 8.01 -12.47
N ALA A 163 3.88 8.74 -11.59
CA ALA A 163 3.46 10.13 -11.82
C ALA A 163 4.56 11.13 -11.50
N ASP A 164 5.50 10.77 -10.62
CA ASP A 164 6.58 11.65 -10.19
C ASP A 164 7.75 11.64 -11.19
N SER A 165 8.38 12.77 -11.36
CA SER A 165 9.58 12.93 -12.21
C SER A 165 10.67 13.59 -11.35
N PRO A 166 11.88 13.03 -11.29
CA PRO A 166 12.48 12.05 -12.23
C PRO A 166 12.34 10.57 -11.84
N LEU A 167 11.84 10.24 -10.63
CA LEU A 167 11.81 8.85 -10.15
C LEU A 167 10.99 7.94 -11.09
N GLY A 168 9.85 8.43 -11.61
CA GLY A 168 9.01 7.70 -12.56
C GLY A 168 9.70 7.32 -13.86
N LEU A 169 10.72 8.07 -14.29
CA LEU A 169 11.51 7.75 -15.47
C LEU A 169 12.55 6.65 -15.21
N SER A 170 12.74 6.25 -13.97
CA SER A 170 13.66 5.17 -13.60
C SER A 170 13.15 3.79 -13.96
N PHE A 171 11.87 3.66 -14.31
CA PHE A 171 11.25 2.41 -14.75
C PHE A 171 10.75 2.53 -16.19
N ASP A 172 10.88 1.45 -16.95
CA ASP A 172 10.39 1.38 -18.33
C ASP A 172 8.90 1.04 -18.39
N ARG A 173 8.34 0.42 -17.30
CA ARG A 173 6.95 -0.04 -17.25
C ARG A 173 6.48 -0.18 -15.80
N TYR A 174 5.14 -0.17 -15.62
CA TYR A 174 4.46 -0.33 -14.35
C TYR A 174 3.38 -1.41 -14.42
N VAL A 175 3.25 -2.18 -13.35
CA VAL A 175 2.18 -3.17 -13.19
C VAL A 175 1.55 -2.97 -11.80
N LEU A 176 0.27 -2.67 -11.77
CA LEU A 176 -0.48 -2.44 -10.54
C LEU A 176 -1.43 -3.62 -10.30
N LEU A 177 -1.38 -4.19 -9.10
CA LEU A 177 -2.19 -5.34 -8.69
C LEU A 177 -3.16 -4.90 -7.61
N SER A 178 -4.45 -4.81 -7.94
CA SER A 178 -5.51 -4.29 -7.07
C SER A 178 -5.06 -3.03 -6.29
N PRO A 179 -4.68 -1.93 -6.97
CA PRO A 179 -4.06 -0.79 -6.32
C PRO A 179 -5.02 -0.07 -5.37
N TYR A 180 -4.56 0.26 -4.17
CA TYR A 180 -5.23 1.21 -3.31
C TYR A 180 -5.00 2.62 -3.84
N LEU A 181 -6.05 3.34 -4.17
CA LEU A 181 -5.94 4.70 -4.70
C LEU A 181 -6.02 5.74 -3.58
N ARG A 182 -7.11 5.72 -2.81
CA ARG A 182 -7.32 6.66 -1.69
C ARG A 182 -8.56 6.26 -0.89
N TYR A 183 -8.67 6.77 0.34
CA TYR A 183 -9.82 6.48 1.23
C TYR A 183 -11.18 7.00 0.69
N ASP A 184 -11.19 7.99 -0.17
CA ASP A 184 -12.38 8.59 -0.80
C ASP A 184 -12.57 8.15 -2.26
N ALA A 185 -11.71 7.28 -2.78
CA ALA A 185 -11.85 6.75 -4.12
C ALA A 185 -13.10 5.84 -4.22
N PRO A 186 -13.87 5.94 -5.32
CA PRO A 186 -15.08 5.12 -5.51
C PRO A 186 -14.76 3.64 -5.67
N THR A 187 -13.48 3.28 -5.73
CA THR A 187 -12.99 1.92 -5.85
C THR A 187 -13.05 1.13 -4.55
N LEU A 188 -13.16 1.79 -3.37
CA LEU A 188 -13.25 1.11 -2.09
C LEU A 188 -14.63 0.48 -1.89
N ARG A 189 -14.66 -0.76 -1.39
CA ARG A 189 -15.87 -1.34 -0.81
C ARG A 189 -16.11 -0.69 0.54
N THR A 190 -17.09 0.19 0.61
CA THR A 190 -17.60 0.67 1.89
C THR A 190 -18.49 -0.41 2.51
N ASN A 191 -18.56 -0.49 3.83
CA ASN A 191 -19.32 -1.48 4.59
C ASN A 191 -20.84 -1.56 4.25
N ALA A 192 -21.35 -0.70 3.40
CA ALA A 192 -22.71 -0.73 2.89
C ALA A 192 -22.91 -1.75 1.74
N ALA A 193 -21.86 -2.17 1.07
CA ALA A 193 -21.92 -3.21 0.05
C ALA A 193 -21.61 -4.57 0.70
N LYS A 194 -22.66 -5.32 1.11
CA LYS A 194 -22.55 -6.73 1.48
C LYS A 194 -21.83 -7.45 0.34
N GLY A 195 -20.64 -8.00 0.61
CA GLY A 195 -19.99 -8.92 -0.31
C GLY A 195 -20.94 -10.10 -0.65
N PRO A 196 -20.66 -10.87 -1.73
CA PRO A 196 -21.47 -12.04 -2.06
C PRO A 196 -21.55 -12.95 -0.84
N GLU A 197 -22.75 -13.30 -0.41
CA GLU A 197 -23.00 -14.26 0.65
C GLU A 197 -22.32 -15.58 0.26
N LEU A 198 -21.21 -15.90 0.86
CA LEU A 198 -20.68 -17.27 0.86
C LEU A 198 -21.70 -18.12 1.61
N LYS A 199 -22.54 -18.83 0.84
CA LYS A 199 -23.46 -19.83 1.37
C LYS A 199 -22.64 -20.97 1.97
N THR A 200 -22.33 -20.89 3.25
CA THR A 200 -21.86 -22.06 4.01
C THR A 200 -23.04 -22.98 4.21
N ASN A 201 -22.88 -24.25 3.85
CA ASN A 201 -23.90 -25.31 3.95
C ASN A 201 -24.25 -25.72 5.39
N GLU A 202 -24.11 -24.87 6.37
CA GLU A 202 -24.54 -25.12 7.74
C GLU A 202 -25.45 -23.97 8.23
N GLY A 203 -26.74 -24.27 8.26
CA GLY A 203 -27.80 -23.38 8.71
C GLY A 203 -27.73 -23.04 10.18
N LYS A 204 -26.84 -22.14 10.58
CA LYS A 204 -26.91 -21.39 11.84
C LYS A 204 -26.62 -19.93 11.55
N SER A 205 -27.69 -19.12 11.54
CA SER A 205 -27.64 -17.68 11.63
C SER A 205 -26.99 -17.30 12.97
N SER A 206 -25.70 -17.01 12.96
CA SER A 206 -25.03 -16.31 14.05
C SER A 206 -25.18 -14.81 13.81
N GLY A 207 -25.66 -14.06 14.80
CA GLY A 207 -25.93 -12.64 14.93
C GLY A 207 -25.47 -11.64 13.86
N PRO A 208 -25.69 -10.32 13.99
CA PRO A 208 -25.33 -9.36 12.95
C PRO A 208 -23.85 -9.56 12.59
N ALA A 209 -23.59 -9.86 11.31
CA ALA A 209 -22.24 -10.07 10.80
C ALA A 209 -21.36 -8.90 11.25
N ALA A 210 -20.36 -9.20 12.09
CA ALA A 210 -19.39 -8.19 12.50
C ALA A 210 -18.82 -7.57 11.24
N GLU A 211 -18.84 -6.23 11.20
CA GLU A 211 -18.37 -5.43 10.09
C GLU A 211 -16.91 -5.81 9.77
N GLN A 212 -16.72 -6.65 8.73
CA GLN A 212 -15.39 -7.08 8.32
C GLN A 212 -14.78 -5.95 7.50
N THR A 213 -13.73 -5.34 8.01
CA THR A 213 -12.95 -4.33 7.33
C THR A 213 -11.47 -4.60 7.54
N TRP A 214 -10.66 -4.46 6.49
CA TRP A 214 -9.21 -4.63 6.57
C TRP A 214 -8.54 -3.58 7.46
N ALA A 215 -8.99 -2.34 7.37
CA ALA A 215 -8.38 -1.22 8.07
C ALA A 215 -9.44 -0.33 8.71
N LYS A 216 -9.08 0.31 9.82
CA LYS A 216 -9.93 1.28 10.50
C LYS A 216 -9.18 2.59 10.74
N ALA A 217 -9.68 3.67 10.15
CA ALA A 217 -9.12 5.00 10.31
C ALA A 217 -9.46 5.59 11.69
N PHE A 218 -8.55 6.37 12.23
CA PHE A 218 -8.73 7.19 13.43
C PHE A 218 -9.23 8.58 13.01
N THR A 219 -10.46 8.64 12.50
CA THR A 219 -11.02 9.82 11.83
C THR A 219 -10.86 11.10 12.64
N GLY A 220 -11.16 11.07 13.96
CA GLY A 220 -10.96 12.23 14.82
C GLY A 220 -9.52 12.71 14.85
N ARG A 221 -8.57 11.77 14.98
CA ARG A 221 -7.12 12.09 14.97
C ARG A 221 -6.68 12.66 13.62
N ILE A 222 -7.11 12.08 12.51
CA ILE A 222 -6.81 12.58 11.17
C ILE A 222 -7.28 14.04 11.04
N ILE A 223 -8.52 14.33 11.44
CA ILE A 223 -9.06 15.70 11.41
C ILE A 223 -8.21 16.65 12.26
N GLY A 224 -7.89 16.26 13.50
CA GLY A 224 -7.07 17.07 14.40
C GLY A 224 -5.68 17.36 13.85
N LEU A 225 -5.00 16.34 13.29
CA LEU A 225 -3.67 16.50 12.68
C LEU A 225 -3.73 17.34 11.40
N THR A 226 -4.76 17.15 10.56
CA THR A 226 -4.96 17.96 9.35
C THR A 226 -5.16 19.44 9.70
N ILE A 227 -5.89 19.73 10.80
CA ILE A 227 -6.01 21.11 11.28
C ILE A 227 -4.65 21.68 11.68
N LEU A 228 -3.85 20.93 12.46
CA LEU A 228 -2.50 21.37 12.86
C LEU A 228 -1.60 21.62 11.64
N ASN A 229 -1.64 20.71 10.67
CA ASN A 229 -0.81 20.79 9.47
C ASN A 229 -1.14 22.04 8.61
N ARG A 230 -2.39 22.49 8.61
CA ARG A 230 -2.78 23.77 7.98
C ARG A 230 -2.12 25.00 8.61
N PHE A 231 -1.67 24.89 9.86
CA PHE A 231 -0.91 25.90 10.57
C PHE A 231 0.61 25.63 10.58
N GLY A 232 1.08 24.65 9.76
CA GLY A 232 2.49 24.27 9.68
C GLY A 232 3.02 23.46 10.87
N ILE A 233 2.12 22.87 11.69
CA ILE A 233 2.50 22.08 12.86
C ILE A 233 2.46 20.59 12.49
N HIS A 234 3.62 20.05 12.08
CA HIS A 234 3.80 18.65 11.64
C HIS A 234 4.41 17.74 12.71
N ALA A 235 4.69 18.26 13.90
CA ALA A 235 5.38 17.52 14.97
C ALA A 235 4.66 16.24 15.42
N PHE A 236 3.36 16.12 15.13
CA PHE A 236 2.51 15.01 15.54
C PHE A 236 2.16 14.04 14.41
N ASP A 237 2.69 14.23 13.20
CA ASP A 237 2.39 13.39 12.02
C ASP A 237 2.90 11.94 12.16
N GLY A 238 3.76 11.66 13.13
CA GLY A 238 4.18 10.31 13.55
C GLY A 238 3.13 9.56 14.38
N LEU A 239 2.00 10.18 14.75
CA LEU A 239 0.94 9.48 15.49
C LEU A 239 0.17 8.52 14.57
N PRO A 240 -0.19 7.29 15.05
CA PRO A 240 -0.99 6.34 14.29
C PRO A 240 -2.36 6.91 13.92
N VAL A 241 -2.75 6.77 12.64
CA VAL A 241 -4.04 7.24 12.10
C VAL A 241 -4.88 6.14 11.46
N VAL A 242 -4.29 4.98 11.23
CA VAL A 242 -5.00 3.79 10.75
C VAL A 242 -4.47 2.56 11.45
N VAL A 243 -5.33 1.58 11.70
CA VAL A 243 -5.00 0.29 12.30
C VAL A 243 -5.57 -0.83 11.43
N PHE A 244 -4.82 -1.91 11.28
CA PHE A 244 -5.12 -3.04 10.39
C PHE A 244 -5.60 -4.28 11.14
N ALA A 245 -6.39 -5.11 10.44
CA ALA A 245 -6.86 -6.42 10.88
C ALA A 245 -5.75 -7.50 10.79
N VAL A 246 -4.62 -7.27 11.48
CA VAL A 246 -3.45 -8.15 11.41
C VAL A 246 -3.41 -9.08 12.61
N PRO A 247 -3.09 -10.40 12.42
CA PRO A 247 -2.93 -11.33 13.53
C PRO A 247 -1.84 -10.91 14.51
N SER A 248 -2.11 -11.04 15.81
CA SER A 248 -1.18 -10.61 16.87
C SER A 248 0.13 -11.38 16.92
N ASN A 249 0.15 -12.59 16.36
CA ASN A 249 1.29 -13.51 16.34
C ASN A 249 2.24 -13.31 15.15
N VAL A 250 1.92 -12.41 14.19
CA VAL A 250 2.80 -12.12 13.05
C VAL A 250 3.71 -10.93 13.41
N ALA A 251 4.97 -11.25 13.75
CA ALA A 251 5.93 -10.26 14.24
C ALA A 251 6.36 -9.24 13.17
N SER A 252 6.43 -9.67 11.90
CA SER A 252 6.82 -8.82 10.76
C SER A 252 5.72 -7.89 10.27
N ALA A 253 4.47 -8.09 10.72
CA ALA A 253 3.35 -7.30 10.25
C ALA A 253 3.27 -5.93 10.91
N THR A 254 3.08 -4.91 10.11
CA THR A 254 2.88 -3.54 10.57
C THR A 254 1.41 -3.31 10.92
N ARG A 255 1.12 -3.04 12.20
CA ARG A 255 -0.26 -3.02 12.73
C ARG A 255 -0.99 -1.70 12.53
N SER A 256 -0.25 -0.62 12.37
CA SER A 256 -0.83 0.73 12.23
C SER A 256 0.13 1.62 11.45
N TYR A 257 -0.40 2.66 10.82
CA TYR A 257 0.41 3.69 10.17
C TYR A 257 0.22 5.05 10.82
N SER A 258 1.33 5.78 10.93
CA SER A 258 1.33 7.21 11.18
C SER A 258 0.68 7.98 10.02
N LEU A 259 0.31 9.24 10.26
CA LEU A 259 -0.26 10.09 9.20
C LEU A 259 0.72 10.21 8.02
N ARG A 260 1.99 10.49 8.29
CA ARG A 260 3.02 10.68 7.26
C ARG A 260 3.35 9.41 6.49
N LEU A 261 3.33 8.21 7.12
CA LEU A 261 3.48 6.95 6.40
C LEU A 261 2.27 6.66 5.53
N GLN A 262 1.05 6.83 6.07
CA GLN A 262 -0.18 6.61 5.30
C GLN A 262 -0.19 7.46 4.03
N GLN A 263 0.10 8.76 4.14
CA GLN A 263 0.13 9.69 3.02
C GLN A 263 1.26 9.44 2.02
N ASN A 264 2.34 8.78 2.45
CA ASN A 264 3.45 8.46 1.55
C ASN A 264 3.31 7.07 0.89
N PHE A 265 2.52 6.16 1.49
CA PHE A 265 2.29 4.82 0.95
C PHE A 265 0.97 4.70 0.16
N GLU A 266 0.52 5.80 -0.39
CA GLU A 266 -0.63 5.93 -1.29
C GLU A 266 -0.26 6.91 -2.43
N PRO A 267 -1.08 7.06 -3.50
CA PRO A 267 -0.89 8.11 -4.50
C PRO A 267 -0.88 9.50 -3.85
N HIS A 268 -0.53 10.53 -4.63
CA HIS A 268 -0.68 11.91 -4.18
C HIS A 268 -2.16 12.25 -3.92
N ASP A 269 -2.41 13.36 -3.26
CA ASP A 269 -3.76 13.80 -2.89
C ASP A 269 -4.74 13.84 -4.08
N ASP A 270 -4.29 14.20 -5.27
CA ASP A 270 -5.03 14.06 -6.52
C ASP A 270 -4.55 12.82 -7.30
N TYR A 271 -5.01 11.63 -6.90
CA TYR A 271 -4.68 10.37 -7.58
C TYR A 271 -5.15 10.35 -9.05
N LEU A 272 -6.15 11.16 -9.41
CA LEU A 272 -6.58 11.31 -10.80
C LEU A 272 -5.52 12.07 -11.61
N ALA A 273 -4.88 13.08 -11.01
CA ALA A 273 -3.74 13.74 -11.63
C ALA A 273 -2.56 12.77 -11.80
N ASP A 274 -2.31 11.91 -10.82
CA ASP A 274 -1.28 10.88 -10.92
C ASP A 274 -1.54 9.96 -12.13
N ILE A 275 -2.77 9.46 -12.31
CA ILE A 275 -3.13 8.63 -13.47
C ILE A 275 -2.88 9.39 -14.78
N ARG A 276 -3.22 10.67 -14.86
CA ARG A 276 -2.98 11.51 -16.05
C ARG A 276 -1.50 11.71 -16.34
N ALA A 277 -0.68 11.84 -15.29
CA ALA A 277 0.74 12.14 -15.40
C ALA A 277 1.60 10.93 -15.81
N VAL A 278 1.09 9.69 -15.73
CA VAL A 278 1.82 8.48 -16.12
C VAL A 278 2.32 8.60 -17.56
N SER A 279 3.63 8.60 -17.73
CA SER A 279 4.28 8.73 -19.05
C SER A 279 4.84 7.42 -19.60
N ARG A 280 4.92 6.37 -18.79
CA ARG A 280 5.43 5.05 -19.16
C ARG A 280 4.31 4.03 -19.31
N PRO A 281 4.48 2.96 -20.08
CA PRO A 281 3.50 1.88 -20.17
C PRO A 281 3.09 1.38 -18.79
N MET A 282 1.79 1.30 -18.55
CA MET A 282 1.20 0.82 -17.29
C MET A 282 0.13 -0.23 -17.60
N ARG A 283 0.01 -1.25 -16.75
CA ARG A 283 -1.09 -2.21 -16.74
C ARG A 283 -1.65 -2.34 -15.34
N VAL A 284 -2.94 -2.51 -15.24
CA VAL A 284 -3.65 -2.70 -13.97
C VAL A 284 -4.36 -4.05 -14.01
N PHE A 285 -4.20 -4.86 -12.97
CA PHE A 285 -4.94 -6.08 -12.76
C PHE A 285 -5.74 -5.96 -11.47
N VAL A 286 -6.98 -6.43 -11.49
CA VAL A 286 -7.89 -6.40 -10.33
C VAL A 286 -8.59 -7.76 -10.21
N GLY A 287 -8.72 -8.28 -9.01
CA GLY A 287 -9.49 -9.50 -8.76
C GLY A 287 -10.98 -9.27 -8.96
N GLY A 288 -11.65 -10.13 -9.71
CA GLY A 288 -13.10 -10.03 -9.96
C GLY A 288 -13.95 -10.29 -8.72
N ALA A 289 -13.39 -10.99 -7.72
CA ALA A 289 -13.99 -11.20 -6.40
C ALA A 289 -13.21 -10.43 -5.30
N ASP A 290 -12.52 -9.35 -5.66
CA ASP A 290 -11.77 -8.53 -4.70
C ASP A 290 -12.70 -8.05 -3.57
N ASP A 291 -12.33 -8.37 -2.35
CA ASP A 291 -13.13 -8.10 -1.16
C ASP A 291 -12.87 -6.72 -0.53
N LEU A 292 -11.84 -6.00 -1.00
CA LEU A 292 -11.52 -4.64 -0.59
C LEU A 292 -11.92 -3.60 -1.64
N PHE A 293 -11.84 -3.94 -2.93
CA PHE A 293 -12.08 -3.01 -4.02
C PHE A 293 -13.21 -3.46 -4.95
N ILE A 294 -13.78 -2.52 -5.68
CA ILE A 294 -14.82 -2.72 -6.69
C ILE A 294 -14.12 -2.72 -8.05
N PRO A 295 -13.99 -3.89 -8.73
CA PRO A 295 -13.18 -4.01 -9.95
C PRO A 295 -13.66 -3.11 -11.07
N GLU A 296 -14.98 -3.00 -11.28
CA GLU A 296 -15.57 -2.17 -12.32
C GLU A 296 -15.29 -0.68 -12.08
N LYS A 297 -15.31 -0.25 -10.81
CA LYS A 297 -14.95 1.12 -10.44
C LYS A 297 -13.47 1.42 -10.64
N MET A 298 -12.60 0.43 -10.43
CA MET A 298 -11.18 0.57 -10.75
C MET A 298 -11.00 0.85 -12.24
N GLN A 299 -11.66 0.08 -13.10
CA GLN A 299 -11.63 0.28 -14.54
C GLN A 299 -12.19 1.67 -14.93
N GLU A 300 -13.35 2.06 -14.39
CA GLU A 300 -13.98 3.36 -14.64
C GLU A 300 -13.02 4.51 -14.28
N VAL A 301 -12.39 4.46 -13.10
CA VAL A 301 -11.47 5.49 -12.61
C VAL A 301 -10.28 5.65 -13.56
N PHE A 302 -9.58 4.55 -13.89
CA PHE A 302 -8.43 4.63 -14.79
C PHE A 302 -8.84 5.11 -16.19
N HIS A 303 -9.89 4.54 -16.76
CA HIS A 303 -10.33 4.88 -18.12
C HIS A 303 -10.90 6.30 -18.22
N SER A 304 -11.45 6.87 -17.14
CA SER A 304 -11.89 8.27 -17.12
C SER A 304 -10.75 9.26 -17.29
N GLN A 305 -9.51 8.86 -16.96
CA GLN A 305 -8.31 9.71 -17.06
C GLN A 305 -7.42 9.30 -18.23
N ARG A 306 -7.24 7.99 -18.45
CA ARG A 306 -6.34 7.38 -19.43
C ARG A 306 -6.94 6.08 -19.97
N SER A 307 -7.75 6.18 -21.02
CA SER A 307 -8.41 5.02 -21.65
C SER A 307 -7.43 4.03 -22.31
N ASP A 308 -6.20 4.45 -22.54
CA ASP A 308 -5.10 3.63 -23.09
C ASP A 308 -4.41 2.75 -22.04
N ILE A 309 -4.63 2.96 -20.75
CA ILE A 309 -4.12 2.07 -19.69
C ILE A 309 -5.01 0.83 -19.60
N PRO A 310 -4.50 -0.38 -19.95
CA PRO A 310 -5.28 -1.59 -19.83
C PRO A 310 -5.58 -1.93 -18.37
N VAL A 311 -6.86 -2.11 -18.04
CA VAL A 311 -7.32 -2.63 -16.75
C VAL A 311 -7.95 -3.99 -16.99
N THR A 312 -7.35 -5.04 -16.43
CA THR A 312 -7.81 -6.43 -16.58
C THR A 312 -8.43 -6.92 -15.29
N ILE A 313 -9.70 -7.30 -15.35
CA ILE A 313 -10.40 -7.94 -14.22
C ILE A 313 -10.22 -9.45 -14.36
N LEU A 314 -9.61 -10.08 -13.33
CA LEU A 314 -9.38 -11.52 -13.27
C LEU A 314 -10.54 -12.19 -12.54
N PRO A 315 -11.41 -12.97 -13.23
CA PRO A 315 -12.62 -13.51 -12.64
C PRO A 315 -12.35 -14.42 -11.44
N GLY A 316 -13.17 -14.30 -10.38
CA GLY A 316 -13.14 -15.18 -9.22
C GLY A 316 -11.96 -14.98 -8.25
N LEU A 317 -10.97 -14.16 -8.58
CA LEU A 317 -9.83 -13.90 -7.71
C LEU A 317 -10.17 -12.86 -6.64
N SER A 318 -9.80 -13.15 -5.39
CA SER A 318 -9.89 -12.22 -4.26
C SER A 318 -8.74 -11.20 -4.28
N HIS A 319 -8.72 -10.28 -3.31
CA HIS A 319 -7.65 -9.29 -3.18
C HIS A 319 -6.26 -9.93 -3.05
N SER A 320 -6.09 -10.85 -2.11
CA SER A 320 -4.80 -11.51 -1.86
C SER A 320 -4.38 -12.48 -2.95
N ASP A 321 -5.35 -13.04 -3.71
CA ASP A 321 -5.07 -13.90 -4.86
C ASP A 321 -4.27 -13.19 -5.94
N MET A 322 -4.29 -11.87 -5.96
CA MET A 322 -3.53 -11.08 -6.94
C MET A 322 -2.01 -11.32 -6.88
N VAL A 323 -1.48 -11.79 -5.74
CA VAL A 323 -0.05 -12.10 -5.58
C VAL A 323 0.21 -13.54 -5.16
N THR A 324 -0.85 -14.33 -4.89
CA THR A 324 -0.72 -15.72 -4.41
C THR A 324 -1.25 -16.75 -5.39
N SER A 325 -2.25 -16.41 -6.24
CA SER A 325 -2.86 -17.37 -7.15
C SER A 325 -2.02 -17.59 -8.41
N PRO A 326 -1.89 -18.83 -8.89
CA PRO A 326 -1.19 -19.13 -10.14
C PRO A 326 -1.74 -18.38 -11.35
N GLU A 327 -3.06 -18.16 -11.41
CA GLU A 327 -3.72 -17.47 -12.52
C GLU A 327 -3.28 -16.00 -12.61
N SER A 328 -3.36 -15.25 -11.52
CA SER A 328 -2.87 -13.87 -11.47
C SER A 328 -1.38 -13.80 -11.77
N ILE A 329 -0.58 -14.67 -11.16
CA ILE A 329 0.86 -14.71 -11.35
C ILE A 329 1.21 -14.94 -12.83
N GLN A 330 0.53 -15.86 -13.53
CA GLN A 330 0.73 -16.10 -14.96
C GLN A 330 0.36 -14.88 -15.80
N ALA A 331 -0.75 -14.20 -15.48
CA ALA A 331 -1.16 -12.98 -16.17
C ALA A 331 -0.10 -11.87 -16.03
N VAL A 332 0.48 -11.71 -14.84
CA VAL A 332 1.56 -10.76 -14.59
C VAL A 332 2.82 -11.14 -15.34
N VAL A 333 3.26 -12.41 -15.28
CA VAL A 333 4.45 -12.90 -15.99
C VAL A 333 4.33 -12.67 -17.50
N ALA A 334 3.15 -12.88 -18.08
CA ALA A 334 2.89 -12.66 -19.50
C ALA A 334 3.14 -11.20 -19.95
N THR A 335 3.04 -10.22 -19.04
CA THR A 335 3.33 -8.82 -19.37
C THR A 335 4.81 -8.56 -19.64
N PHE A 336 5.71 -9.40 -19.13
CA PHE A 336 7.15 -9.27 -19.34
C PHE A 336 7.62 -9.87 -20.66
N GLN A 337 6.76 -10.65 -21.34
CA GLN A 337 7.08 -11.29 -22.61
C GLN A 337 6.68 -10.42 -23.82
N GLN A 338 6.03 -9.29 -23.57
CA GLN A 338 5.61 -8.27 -24.54
C GLN A 338 6.58 -7.08 -24.54
#